data_c029c3f51fc68757f567755504a44a45
#
_entry.id   c029c3f51fc68757f567755504a44a45
#
_cell.length_a   1.000
_cell.length_b   1.000
_cell.length_c   1.000
_cell.angle_alpha   90.00
_cell.angle_beta   90.00
_cell.angle_gamma   90.00
#
_symmetry.space_group_name_H-M   'P 1'
#
loop_
_entity.id
_entity.type
_entity.pdbx_description
1 polymer ?
#
loop_
_entity_poly.entity_id
_entity_poly.type
_entity_poly.pdbx_seq_one_letter_code
_entity_poly.pdbx_strand_id
1 'polypeptide(L)'
;MTQDSLVEYGARRVIITVTAILCALLEIVDSTIVNVALNEMKGNLGATLSEVGWVITAYAIGNVIIVPMTSWLSQQFGRRNYFAASIVIFTIFSFLCGNASNIWELVFFRLMQGIGGGALLVTSQTIITESYPIEKRSMAQAIYGLGVIIGPTLGPPLGGYIVDNYSWPFIFYINIPIGIAATL
;
A
#
# COMPACT_ATOMS: atom_id res chain seq x y z
N MET A 1 -13.21 -33.42 8.71
CA MET A 1 -13.33 -32.17 9.47
C MET A 1 -13.36 -31.06 8.46
N THR A 2 -14.52 -30.50 8.19
CA THR A 2 -14.68 -29.30 7.34
C THR A 2 -14.05 -28.13 8.10
N GLN A 3 -12.93 -27.62 7.62
CA GLN A 3 -12.43 -26.34 8.11
C GLN A 3 -13.40 -25.26 7.63
N ASP A 4 -14.34 -24.92 8.51
CA ASP A 4 -15.23 -23.80 8.28
C ASP A 4 -14.39 -22.53 8.05
N SER A 5 -14.75 -21.76 7.03
CA SER A 5 -14.12 -20.46 6.80
C SER A 5 -14.32 -19.59 8.05
N LEU A 6 -13.29 -18.88 8.47
CA LEU A 6 -13.32 -17.99 9.64
C LEU A 6 -14.39 -16.89 9.56
N VAL A 7 -14.99 -16.70 8.37
CA VAL A 7 -16.01 -15.68 8.12
C VAL A 7 -17.22 -16.31 7.43
N GLU A 8 -18.40 -16.14 8.03
CA GLU A 8 -19.67 -16.56 7.44
C GLU A 8 -19.96 -15.89 6.08
N TYR A 9 -20.72 -16.59 5.22
CA TYR A 9 -21.20 -16.03 3.97
C TYR A 9 -22.11 -14.83 4.24
N GLY A 10 -21.80 -13.67 3.60
CA GLY A 10 -22.62 -12.48 3.74
C GLY A 10 -21.85 -11.18 3.49
N ALA A 11 -22.48 -10.06 3.82
CA ALA A 11 -21.93 -8.71 3.63
C ALA A 11 -20.56 -8.54 4.31
N ARG A 12 -20.34 -9.14 5.47
CA ARG A 12 -19.07 -9.06 6.20
C ARG A 12 -17.90 -9.60 5.39
N ARG A 13 -18.05 -10.76 4.72
CA ARG A 13 -17.00 -11.31 3.85
C ARG A 13 -16.71 -10.41 2.67
N VAL A 14 -17.74 -9.84 2.05
CA VAL A 14 -17.57 -8.90 0.93
C VAL A 14 -16.80 -7.66 1.39
N ILE A 15 -17.15 -7.07 2.52
CA ILE A 15 -16.46 -5.90 3.09
C ILE A 15 -14.98 -6.24 3.33
N ILE A 16 -14.67 -7.35 4.00
CA ILE A 16 -13.29 -7.78 4.26
C ILE A 16 -12.50 -7.94 2.95
N THR A 17 -13.12 -8.58 1.95
CA THR A 17 -12.47 -8.79 0.65
C THR A 17 -12.20 -7.49 -0.08
N VAL A 18 -13.19 -6.59 -0.12
CA VAL A 18 -13.04 -5.27 -0.77
C VAL A 18 -11.97 -4.44 -0.06
N THR A 19 -12.01 -4.38 1.28
CA THR A 19 -10.99 -3.65 2.06
C THR A 19 -9.59 -4.21 1.81
N ALA A 20 -9.43 -5.53 1.83
CA ALA A 20 -8.12 -6.15 1.57
C ALA A 20 -7.61 -5.87 0.16
N ILE A 21 -8.47 -5.92 -0.86
CA ILE A 21 -8.08 -5.59 -2.24
C ILE A 21 -7.74 -4.10 -2.36
N LEU A 22 -8.51 -3.21 -1.75
CA LEU A 22 -8.24 -1.77 -1.76
C LEU A 22 -6.89 -1.43 -1.10
N CYS A 23 -6.55 -2.08 0.02
CA CYS A 23 -5.26 -1.90 0.68
C CYS A 23 -4.10 -2.41 -0.17
N ALA A 24 -4.26 -3.54 -0.85
CA ALA A 24 -3.24 -4.03 -1.78
C ALA A 24 -3.07 -3.12 -3.00
N LEU A 25 -4.18 -2.65 -3.58
CA LEU A 25 -4.17 -1.67 -4.68
C LEU A 25 -3.49 -0.36 -4.27
N LEU A 26 -3.80 0.13 -3.08
CA LEU A 26 -3.23 1.36 -2.53
C LEU A 26 -1.70 1.27 -2.47
N GLU A 27 -1.14 0.17 -1.95
CA GLU A 27 0.30 -0.07 -1.90
C GLU A 27 0.93 -0.14 -3.30
N ILE A 28 0.31 -0.88 -4.22
CA ILE A 28 0.83 -1.08 -5.57
C ILE A 28 0.76 0.20 -6.40
N VAL A 29 -0.34 0.95 -6.31
CA VAL A 29 -0.49 2.24 -6.98
C VAL A 29 0.54 3.23 -6.44
N ASP A 30 0.71 3.32 -5.09
CA ASP A 30 1.69 4.20 -4.47
C ASP A 30 3.12 3.90 -4.92
N SER A 31 3.48 2.62 -5.03
CA SER A 31 4.82 2.21 -5.48
C SER A 31 5.10 2.58 -6.94
N THR A 32 4.09 2.69 -7.78
CA THR A 32 4.24 2.95 -9.23
C THR A 32 3.99 4.41 -9.61
N ILE A 33 3.09 5.10 -8.92
CA ILE A 33 2.71 6.50 -9.22
C ILE A 33 3.88 7.46 -9.03
N VAL A 34 4.74 7.22 -8.04
CA VAL A 34 5.90 8.05 -7.69
C VAL A 34 6.89 8.17 -8.85
N ASN A 35 7.02 7.14 -9.69
CA ASN A 35 7.95 7.15 -10.82
C ASN A 35 7.70 8.31 -11.80
N VAL A 36 6.45 8.72 -11.97
CA VAL A 36 6.06 9.81 -12.88
C VAL A 36 6.40 11.17 -12.30
N ALA A 37 6.34 11.32 -10.98
CA ALA A 37 6.55 12.57 -10.26
C ALA A 37 8.03 12.89 -9.96
N LEU A 38 8.96 11.98 -10.22
CA LEU A 38 10.39 12.15 -9.86
C LEU A 38 11.02 13.42 -10.40
N ASN A 39 10.73 13.78 -11.65
CA ASN A 39 11.28 14.99 -12.27
C ASN A 39 10.77 16.26 -11.60
N GLU A 40 9.50 16.29 -11.23
CA GLU A 40 8.92 17.42 -10.53
C GLU A 40 9.44 17.53 -9.09
N MET A 41 9.53 16.40 -8.37
CA MET A 41 10.16 16.34 -7.04
C MET A 41 11.60 16.85 -7.08
N LYS A 42 12.38 16.40 -8.06
CA LYS A 42 13.76 16.86 -8.28
C LYS A 42 13.83 18.39 -8.41
N GLY A 43 12.97 18.97 -9.25
CA GLY A 43 12.94 20.42 -9.48
C GLY A 43 12.50 21.20 -8.24
N ASN A 44 11.42 20.77 -7.60
CA ASN A 44 10.83 21.47 -6.45
C ASN A 44 11.68 21.36 -5.17
N LEU A 45 12.36 20.22 -4.95
CA LEU A 45 13.20 20.00 -3.77
C LEU A 45 14.69 20.31 -3.99
N GLY A 46 15.05 20.82 -5.18
CA GLY A 46 16.44 21.18 -5.51
C GLY A 46 17.38 19.96 -5.47
N ALA A 47 16.89 18.77 -5.76
CA ALA A 47 17.63 17.53 -5.65
C ALA A 47 18.34 17.14 -6.95
N THR A 48 19.42 16.36 -6.84
CA THR A 48 20.07 15.72 -7.98
C THR A 48 19.28 14.47 -8.44
N LEU A 49 19.57 13.99 -9.64
CA LEU A 49 18.97 12.76 -10.15
C LEU A 49 19.28 11.54 -9.27
N SER A 50 20.47 11.50 -8.70
CA SER A 50 20.88 10.44 -7.77
C SER A 50 20.10 10.48 -6.46
N GLU A 51 19.89 11.66 -5.91
CA GLU A 51 19.17 11.85 -4.64
C GLU A 51 17.68 11.52 -4.79
N VAL A 52 17.04 11.96 -5.87
CA VAL A 52 15.62 11.66 -6.09
C VAL A 52 15.37 10.16 -6.31
N GLY A 53 16.34 9.42 -6.82
CA GLY A 53 16.29 7.96 -6.93
C GLY A 53 16.13 7.24 -5.57
N TRP A 54 16.65 7.85 -4.49
CA TRP A 54 16.49 7.32 -3.15
C TRP A 54 15.05 7.30 -2.65
N VAL A 55 14.17 8.11 -3.21
CA VAL A 55 12.73 8.13 -2.88
C VAL A 55 12.09 6.76 -3.19
N ILE A 56 12.43 6.17 -4.33
CA ILE A 56 11.96 4.82 -4.69
C ILE A 56 12.71 3.75 -3.90
N THR A 57 14.03 3.88 -3.81
CA THR A 57 14.89 2.89 -3.18
C THR A 57 14.58 2.74 -1.68
N ALA A 58 14.36 3.84 -0.97
CA ALA A 58 14.01 3.81 0.46
C ALA A 58 12.68 3.09 0.71
N TYR A 59 11.67 3.33 -0.12
CA TYR A 59 10.40 2.62 -0.05
C TYR A 59 10.58 1.11 -0.26
N ALA A 60 11.35 0.72 -1.28
CA ALA A 60 11.65 -0.68 -1.55
C ALA A 60 12.42 -1.34 -0.40
N ILE A 61 13.37 -0.63 0.22
CA ILE A 61 14.09 -1.11 1.42
C ILE A 61 13.11 -1.34 2.56
N GLY A 62 12.20 -0.42 2.83
CA GLY A 62 11.15 -0.57 3.85
C GLY A 62 10.31 -1.83 3.62
N ASN A 63 9.87 -2.06 2.39
CA ASN A 63 9.13 -3.26 2.00
C ASN A 63 9.96 -4.54 2.21
N VAL A 64 11.20 -4.57 1.77
CA VAL A 64 12.08 -5.74 1.91
C VAL A 64 12.34 -6.09 3.39
N ILE A 65 12.42 -5.11 4.27
CA ILE A 65 12.60 -5.33 5.70
C ILE A 65 11.35 -5.94 6.33
N ILE A 66 10.16 -5.40 6.03
CA ILE A 66 8.93 -5.77 6.73
C ILE A 66 8.29 -7.05 6.20
N VAL A 67 8.39 -7.34 4.90
CA VAL A 67 7.74 -8.50 4.27
C VAL A 67 8.09 -9.82 4.97
N PRO A 68 9.36 -10.19 5.21
CA PRO A 68 9.67 -11.43 5.91
C PRO A 68 9.23 -11.43 7.40
N MET A 69 9.14 -10.25 8.03
CA MET A 69 8.71 -10.12 9.42
C MET A 69 7.18 -10.15 9.59
N THR A 70 6.42 -9.92 8.53
CA THR A 70 4.96 -9.77 8.58
C THR A 70 4.26 -10.99 9.20
N SER A 71 4.70 -12.19 8.87
CA SER A 71 4.10 -13.42 9.41
C SER A 71 4.28 -13.51 10.94
N TRP A 72 5.48 -13.24 11.43
CA TRP A 72 5.79 -13.24 12.86
C TRP A 72 5.06 -12.11 13.60
N LEU A 73 5.10 -10.89 13.08
CA LEU A 73 4.43 -9.73 13.69
C LEU A 73 2.91 -9.93 13.76
N SER A 74 2.31 -10.47 12.70
CA SER A 74 0.86 -10.71 12.67
C SER A 74 0.42 -11.80 13.67
N GLN A 75 1.29 -12.78 13.97
CA GLN A 75 1.04 -13.78 15.02
C GLN A 75 1.19 -13.17 16.43
N GLN A 76 2.20 -12.30 16.62
CA GLN A 76 2.48 -11.70 17.93
C GLN A 76 1.43 -10.67 18.36
N PHE A 77 1.01 -9.77 17.46
CA PHE A 77 0.09 -8.66 17.75
C PHE A 77 -1.36 -8.95 17.36
N GLY A 78 -1.60 -10.09 16.74
CA GLY A 78 -2.88 -10.43 16.15
C GLY A 78 -3.07 -9.78 14.78
N ARG A 79 -3.60 -10.54 13.83
CA ARG A 79 -3.69 -10.16 12.41
C ARG A 79 -4.45 -8.86 12.17
N ARG A 80 -5.59 -8.69 12.86
CA ARG A 80 -6.42 -7.48 12.74
C ARG A 80 -5.65 -6.22 13.17
N ASN A 81 -5.04 -6.29 14.36
CA ASN A 81 -4.32 -5.13 14.91
C ASN A 81 -3.09 -4.78 14.09
N TYR A 82 -2.35 -5.78 13.64
CA TYR A 82 -1.19 -5.60 12.80
C TYR A 82 -1.56 -4.97 11.45
N PHE A 83 -2.62 -5.46 10.81
CA PHE A 83 -3.11 -4.91 9.54
C PHE A 83 -3.58 -3.46 9.70
N ALA A 84 -4.40 -3.18 10.71
CA ALA A 84 -4.84 -1.83 11.01
C ALA A 84 -3.67 -0.87 11.30
N ALA A 85 -2.70 -1.30 12.12
CA ALA A 85 -1.49 -0.51 12.39
C ALA A 85 -0.70 -0.22 11.12
N SER A 86 -0.57 -1.20 10.22
CA SER A 86 0.12 -1.04 8.94
C SER A 86 -0.58 -0.01 8.03
N ILE A 87 -1.91 -0.02 7.96
CA ILE A 87 -2.69 0.99 7.22
C ILE A 87 -2.46 2.38 7.81
N VAL A 88 -2.51 2.51 9.13
CA VAL A 88 -2.31 3.78 9.83
C VAL A 88 -0.90 4.32 9.58
N ILE A 89 0.13 3.49 9.74
CA ILE A 89 1.53 3.86 9.46
C ILE A 89 1.66 4.32 8.01
N PHE A 90 1.18 3.54 7.05
CA PHE A 90 1.24 3.89 5.64
C PHE A 90 0.56 5.24 5.35
N THR A 91 -0.64 5.46 5.91
CA THR A 91 -1.42 6.67 5.69
C THR A 91 -0.77 7.90 6.31
N ILE A 92 -0.25 7.79 7.54
CA ILE A 92 0.47 8.89 8.21
C ILE A 92 1.72 9.27 7.42
N PHE A 93 2.54 8.30 7.03
CA PHE A 93 3.76 8.59 6.28
C PHE A 93 3.47 9.01 4.85
N SER A 94 2.34 8.62 4.25
CA SER A 94 1.88 9.19 2.98
C SER A 94 1.58 10.69 3.13
N PHE A 95 0.87 11.09 4.18
CA PHE A 95 0.65 12.51 4.47
C PHE A 95 1.95 13.27 4.68
N LEU A 96 2.90 12.70 5.44
CA LEU A 96 4.19 13.31 5.68
C LEU A 96 5.03 13.42 4.40
N CYS A 97 5.01 12.43 3.52
CA CYS A 97 5.66 12.50 2.21
C CYS A 97 5.18 13.70 1.39
N GLY A 98 3.86 13.95 1.37
CA GLY A 98 3.30 15.10 0.66
C GLY A 98 3.65 16.46 1.29
N ASN A 99 4.11 16.49 2.54
CA ASN A 99 4.52 17.70 3.26
C ASN A 99 6.05 17.83 3.44
N ALA A 100 6.83 16.97 2.79
CA ALA A 100 8.29 16.99 2.92
C ALA A 100 8.89 18.30 2.38
N SER A 101 9.77 18.93 3.16
CA SER A 101 10.40 20.20 2.84
C SER A 101 11.72 20.04 2.10
N ASN A 102 12.33 18.86 2.14
CA ASN A 102 13.58 18.53 1.46
C ASN A 102 13.62 17.06 1.07
N ILE A 103 14.56 16.70 0.20
CA ILE A 103 14.66 15.36 -0.37
C ILE A 103 14.94 14.27 0.69
N TRP A 104 15.77 14.54 1.67
CA TRP A 104 16.15 13.55 2.68
C TRP A 104 15.03 13.27 3.68
N GLU A 105 14.21 14.27 3.98
CA GLU A 105 12.98 14.11 4.74
C GLU A 105 11.99 13.22 3.97
N LEU A 106 11.81 13.48 2.68
CA LEU A 106 10.98 12.63 1.81
C LEU A 106 11.49 11.19 1.76
N VAL A 107 12.80 10.99 1.60
CA VAL A 107 13.44 9.67 1.61
C VAL A 107 13.17 8.91 2.91
N PHE A 108 13.31 9.59 4.05
CA PHE A 108 13.01 8.99 5.36
C PHE A 108 11.52 8.61 5.48
N PHE A 109 10.62 9.50 5.10
CA PHE A 109 9.19 9.20 5.15
C PHE A 109 8.81 8.06 4.19
N ARG A 110 9.44 7.97 3.03
CA ARG A 110 9.27 6.85 2.10
C ARG A 110 9.73 5.52 2.69
N LEU A 111 10.85 5.50 3.40
CA LEU A 111 11.30 4.30 4.11
C LEU A 111 10.23 3.80 5.10
N MET A 112 9.72 4.71 5.93
CA MET A 112 8.70 4.40 6.93
C MET A 112 7.36 4.02 6.30
N GLN A 113 6.97 4.69 5.21
CA GLN A 113 5.79 4.34 4.42
C GLN A 113 5.92 2.94 3.81
N GLY A 114 7.11 2.57 3.31
CA GLY A 114 7.41 1.24 2.80
C GLY A 114 7.25 0.14 3.85
N ILE A 115 7.63 0.41 5.10
CA ILE A 115 7.41 -0.52 6.22
C ILE A 115 5.90 -0.76 6.43
N GLY A 116 5.08 0.27 6.36
CA GLY A 116 3.62 0.11 6.40
C GLY A 116 3.08 -0.63 5.16
N GLY A 117 3.51 -0.22 3.97
CA GLY A 117 3.03 -0.73 2.68
C GLY A 117 3.30 -2.20 2.44
N GLY A 118 4.54 -2.66 2.65
CA GLY A 118 4.90 -4.06 2.44
C GLY A 118 4.10 -5.05 3.30
N ALA A 119 3.69 -4.62 4.49
CA ALA A 119 2.79 -5.39 5.34
C ALA A 119 1.39 -5.51 4.74
N LEU A 120 0.90 -4.47 4.04
CA LEU A 120 -0.46 -4.44 3.48
C LEU A 120 -0.65 -5.51 2.41
N LEU A 121 0.28 -5.63 1.47
CA LEU A 121 0.17 -6.58 0.37
C LEU A 121 0.09 -8.03 0.88
N VAL A 122 1.05 -8.43 1.73
CA VAL A 122 1.15 -9.79 2.27
C VAL A 122 -0.05 -10.12 3.15
N THR A 123 -0.44 -9.19 4.04
CA THR A 123 -1.54 -9.42 4.97
C THR A 123 -2.89 -9.47 4.25
N SER A 124 -3.11 -8.63 3.24
CA SER A 124 -4.31 -8.66 2.39
C SER A 124 -4.49 -10.00 1.70
N GLN A 125 -3.44 -10.54 1.11
CA GLN A 125 -3.47 -11.86 0.47
C GLN A 125 -3.82 -12.97 1.47
N THR A 126 -3.24 -12.92 2.67
CA THR A 126 -3.51 -13.88 3.73
C THR A 126 -4.96 -13.79 4.21
N ILE A 127 -5.47 -12.57 4.46
CA ILE A 127 -6.85 -12.34 4.88
C ILE A 127 -7.84 -12.91 3.85
N ILE A 128 -7.61 -12.66 2.57
CA ILE A 128 -8.47 -13.18 1.51
C ILE A 128 -8.45 -14.71 1.50
N THR A 129 -7.27 -15.33 1.54
CA THR A 129 -7.15 -16.79 1.52
C THR A 129 -7.88 -17.46 2.67
N GLU A 130 -7.86 -16.86 3.87
CA GLU A 130 -8.49 -17.42 5.06
C GLU A 130 -9.98 -17.09 5.17
N SER A 131 -10.44 -16.02 4.53
CA SER A 131 -11.86 -15.64 4.51
C SER A 131 -12.72 -16.56 3.63
N TYR A 132 -12.11 -17.37 2.78
CA TYR A 132 -12.81 -18.27 1.87
C TYR A 132 -12.56 -19.75 2.19
N PRO A 133 -13.60 -20.61 2.04
CA PRO A 133 -13.45 -22.05 2.17
C PRO A 133 -12.52 -22.59 1.10
N ILE A 134 -11.91 -23.75 1.35
CA ILE A 134 -10.84 -24.34 0.52
C ILE A 134 -11.26 -24.41 -0.97
N GLU A 135 -12.51 -24.79 -1.25
CA GLU A 135 -13.06 -24.95 -2.60
C GLU A 135 -13.13 -23.63 -3.38
N LYS A 136 -13.19 -22.49 -2.68
CA LYS A 136 -13.34 -21.15 -3.27
C LYS A 136 -12.06 -20.29 -3.18
N ARG A 137 -11.00 -20.80 -2.56
CA ARG A 137 -9.73 -20.06 -2.40
C ARG A 137 -9.09 -19.70 -3.73
N SER A 138 -9.12 -20.61 -4.70
CA SER A 138 -8.56 -20.34 -6.04
C SER A 138 -9.28 -19.17 -6.73
N MET A 139 -10.62 -19.11 -6.62
CA MET A 139 -11.41 -17.99 -7.14
C MET A 139 -11.08 -16.68 -6.42
N ALA A 140 -10.99 -16.71 -5.09
CA ALA A 140 -10.65 -15.54 -4.28
C ALA A 140 -9.25 -15.01 -4.61
N GLN A 141 -8.27 -15.89 -4.78
CA GLN A 141 -6.92 -15.54 -5.21
C GLN A 141 -6.88 -14.98 -6.64
N ALA A 142 -7.70 -15.50 -7.55
CA ALA A 142 -7.81 -14.95 -8.90
C ALA A 142 -8.37 -13.52 -8.88
N ILE A 143 -9.39 -13.24 -8.09
CA ILE A 143 -9.95 -11.88 -7.92
C ILE A 143 -8.90 -10.93 -7.32
N TYR A 144 -8.18 -11.37 -6.29
CA TYR A 144 -7.08 -10.63 -5.70
C TYR A 144 -5.98 -10.33 -6.72
N GLY A 145 -5.55 -11.36 -7.47
CA GLY A 145 -4.52 -11.24 -8.50
C GLY A 145 -4.89 -10.26 -9.61
N LEU A 146 -6.16 -10.23 -10.03
CA LEU A 146 -6.66 -9.23 -10.98
C LEU A 146 -6.51 -7.81 -10.41
N GLY A 147 -6.86 -7.60 -9.14
CA GLY A 147 -6.65 -6.32 -8.47
C GLY A 147 -5.17 -5.90 -8.48
N VAL A 148 -4.29 -6.82 -8.10
CA VAL A 148 -2.83 -6.60 -8.07
C VAL A 148 -2.27 -6.23 -9.46
N ILE A 149 -2.77 -6.86 -10.55
CA ILE A 149 -2.33 -6.57 -11.91
C ILE A 149 -2.84 -5.19 -12.39
N ILE A 150 -4.01 -4.75 -11.94
CA ILE A 150 -4.58 -3.45 -12.30
C ILE A 150 -3.77 -2.30 -11.69
N GLY A 151 -3.21 -2.48 -10.48
CA GLY A 151 -2.47 -1.44 -9.76
C GLY A 151 -1.37 -0.77 -10.59
N PRO A 152 -0.38 -1.50 -11.12
CA PRO A 152 0.68 -0.93 -11.94
C PRO A 152 0.17 -0.26 -13.23
N THR A 153 -0.98 -0.70 -13.74
CA THR A 153 -1.59 -0.11 -14.94
C THR A 153 -2.24 1.24 -14.63
N LEU A 154 -2.78 1.42 -13.43
CA LEU A 154 -3.43 2.66 -13.01
C LEU A 154 -2.43 3.72 -12.49
N GLY A 155 -1.34 3.29 -11.86
CA GLY A 155 -0.37 4.20 -11.24
C GLY A 155 0.14 5.29 -12.18
N PRO A 156 0.82 4.95 -13.30
CA PRO A 156 1.40 5.94 -14.18
C PRO A 156 0.38 6.92 -14.82
N PRO A 157 -0.78 6.50 -15.37
CA PRO A 157 -1.78 7.43 -15.89
C PRO A 157 -2.35 8.37 -14.82
N LEU A 158 -2.61 7.85 -13.61
CA LEU A 158 -3.10 8.64 -12.50
C LEU A 158 -2.04 9.65 -12.03
N GLY A 159 -0.79 9.21 -11.92
CA GLY A 159 0.34 10.05 -11.56
C GLY A 159 0.57 11.17 -12.58
N GLY A 160 0.57 10.85 -13.88
CA GLY A 160 0.69 11.82 -14.95
C GLY A 160 -0.41 12.88 -14.86
N TYR A 161 -1.68 12.46 -14.76
CA TYR A 161 -2.80 13.37 -14.60
C TYR A 161 -2.66 14.30 -13.39
N ILE A 162 -2.23 13.76 -12.24
CA ILE A 162 -2.06 14.55 -11.01
C ILE A 162 -0.92 15.53 -11.16
N VAL A 163 0.22 15.14 -11.70
CA VAL A 163 1.40 15.99 -11.88
C VAL A 163 1.12 17.09 -12.91
N ASP A 164 0.42 16.78 -14.00
CA ASP A 164 0.11 17.75 -15.07
C ASP A 164 -0.93 18.81 -14.64
N ASN A 165 -1.87 18.47 -13.75
CA ASN A 165 -2.98 19.36 -13.38
C ASN A 165 -2.89 19.92 -11.96
N TYR A 166 -2.07 19.32 -11.10
CA TYR A 166 -1.88 19.72 -9.70
C TYR A 166 -0.38 19.78 -9.39
N SER A 167 0.04 19.37 -8.20
CA SER A 167 1.45 19.30 -7.81
C SER A 167 1.80 17.89 -7.30
N TRP A 168 3.09 17.53 -7.33
CA TRP A 168 3.55 16.20 -6.95
C TRP A 168 3.09 15.70 -5.55
N PRO A 169 2.89 16.54 -4.50
CA PRO A 169 2.41 16.06 -3.21
C PRO A 169 1.07 15.34 -3.26
N PHE A 170 0.22 15.67 -4.23
CA PHE A 170 -1.11 15.06 -4.36
C PHE A 170 -1.07 13.57 -4.70
N ILE A 171 0.04 13.06 -5.27
CA ILE A 171 0.21 11.60 -5.47
C ILE A 171 0.23 10.84 -4.15
N PHE A 172 0.66 11.49 -3.06
CA PHE A 172 0.63 10.92 -1.72
C PHE A 172 -0.70 11.16 -1.02
N TYR A 173 -1.31 12.33 -1.21
CA TYR A 173 -2.58 12.66 -0.57
C TYR A 173 -3.75 11.79 -1.02
N ILE A 174 -3.71 11.23 -2.23
CA ILE A 174 -4.73 10.29 -2.73
C ILE A 174 -4.84 9.02 -1.86
N ASN A 175 -3.77 8.65 -1.16
CA ASN A 175 -3.75 7.50 -0.27
C ASN A 175 -4.53 7.73 1.04
N ILE A 176 -4.68 9.00 1.46
CA ILE A 176 -5.26 9.35 2.76
C ILE A 176 -6.74 8.95 2.86
N PRO A 177 -7.63 9.36 1.94
CA PRO A 177 -9.04 8.99 2.03
C PRO A 177 -9.25 7.47 1.97
N ILE A 178 -8.46 6.75 1.17
CA ILE A 178 -8.54 5.30 1.07
C ILE A 178 -8.05 4.64 2.36
N GLY A 179 -6.93 5.12 2.92
CA GLY A 179 -6.39 4.62 4.17
C GLY A 179 -7.34 4.84 5.35
N ILE A 180 -7.98 6.00 5.44
CA ILE A 180 -8.99 6.28 6.47
C ILE A 180 -10.20 5.34 6.30
N ALA A 181 -10.72 5.20 5.08
CA ALA A 181 -11.86 4.32 4.82
C ALA A 181 -11.55 2.84 5.12
N ALA A 182 -10.31 2.42 4.93
CA ALA A 182 -9.88 1.04 5.19
C ALA A 182 -9.65 0.74 6.69
N THR A 183 -9.49 1.76 7.54
CA THR A 183 -9.32 1.59 9.00
C THR A 183 -10.64 1.54 9.77
N LEU A 184 -11.73 1.99 9.18
CA LEU A 184 -13.09 1.98 9.77
C LEU A 184 -13.79 0.64 9.58
#